data_2a1c0fff1ffdd94f5f5fdfdbf5565701
#
_entry.id   2a1c0fff1ffdd94f5f5fdfdbf5565701
#
_cell.length_a   1.000
_cell.length_b   1.000
_cell.length_c   1.000
_cell.angle_alpha   90.00
_cell.angle_beta   90.00
_cell.angle_gamma   90.00
#
_symmetry.space_group_name_H-M   'P 1'
#
loop_
_entity.id
_entity.type
_entity.pdbx_description
1 polymer ?
#
loop_
_entity_poly.entity_id
_entity_poly.type
_entity_poly.pdbx_seq_one_letter_code
_entity_poly.pdbx_strand_id
1 'polypeptide(L)'
;MEVRAKKALGQHFLTDQSIAKAIVAALEPAEGGSADVLEIGPGMGVLSQYLLQREDIDLKMIEIDAESVEYLQKHFPDAAEKVIYGDFLKLDIDHLFSGSFNVIGNFPYNISSQIFFRILDYKDRIPQTVCMIQKEVAERIAEKPGSKTYGILSVLLQAWYDIEYLFTVGSGAFAPPPKVQSAVIRLKRNGRTSLGCDEAAFKNIVKTSFGQRRKTMRNSLKPLILAKASREGWDAVKTSEFAASPVFELRPERMSVNDFIELTKLLA
;
A
#
# COMPACT_ATOMS: atom_id res chain seq x y z
N MET A 1 -5.52 -29.51 14.06
CA MET A 1 -6.25 -28.40 14.71
C MET A 1 -6.67 -27.48 13.58
N GLU A 2 -7.92 -27.13 13.45
CA GLU A 2 -8.42 -26.23 12.41
C GLU A 2 -8.33 -24.80 12.94
N VAL A 3 -7.62 -23.92 12.22
CA VAL A 3 -7.49 -22.51 12.62
C VAL A 3 -8.82 -21.81 12.43
N ARG A 4 -9.31 -21.11 13.45
CA ARG A 4 -10.55 -20.35 13.36
C ARG A 4 -10.29 -18.90 12.99
N ALA A 5 -11.04 -18.38 12.01
CA ALA A 5 -10.94 -16.99 11.60
C ALA A 5 -11.31 -16.06 12.75
N LYS A 6 -10.41 -15.13 13.11
CA LYS A 6 -10.57 -14.16 14.19
C LYS A 6 -11.08 -12.84 13.62
N LYS A 7 -12.31 -12.47 13.95
CA LYS A 7 -12.92 -11.22 13.48
C LYS A 7 -12.10 -9.98 13.86
N ALA A 8 -11.48 -9.99 15.05
CA ALA A 8 -10.62 -8.90 15.51
C ALA A 8 -9.40 -8.68 14.63
N LEU A 9 -8.90 -9.73 13.96
CA LEU A 9 -7.80 -9.68 13.01
C LEU A 9 -8.26 -9.45 11.56
N GLY A 10 -9.57 -9.33 11.31
CA GLY A 10 -10.12 -9.15 9.96
C GLY A 10 -9.87 -10.34 9.03
N GLN A 11 -9.72 -11.55 9.58
CA GLN A 11 -9.36 -12.75 8.84
C GLN A 11 -10.52 -13.28 7.99
N HIS A 12 -10.23 -13.49 6.70
CA HIS A 12 -11.03 -14.22 5.74
C HIS A 12 -10.06 -15.13 4.98
N PHE A 13 -10.09 -16.42 5.26
CA PHE A 13 -9.15 -17.36 4.63
C PHE A 13 -9.58 -17.61 3.18
N LEU A 14 -8.70 -17.36 2.24
CA LEU A 14 -8.88 -17.75 0.86
C LEU A 14 -8.90 -19.28 0.78
N THR A 15 -9.90 -19.84 0.11
CA THR A 15 -10.06 -21.30 -0.06
C THR A 15 -9.93 -21.72 -1.53
N ASP A 16 -10.14 -20.79 -2.46
CA ASP A 16 -10.04 -21.05 -3.89
C ASP A 16 -8.58 -21.14 -4.34
N GLN A 17 -8.16 -22.35 -4.68
CA GLN A 17 -6.79 -22.67 -5.07
C GLN A 17 -6.42 -22.06 -6.44
N SER A 18 -7.38 -21.87 -7.33
CA SER A 18 -7.13 -21.25 -8.65
C SER A 18 -6.77 -19.77 -8.49
N ILE A 19 -7.44 -19.09 -7.57
CA ILE A 19 -7.15 -17.70 -7.22
C ILE A 19 -5.79 -17.60 -6.53
N ALA A 20 -5.49 -18.51 -5.58
CA ALA A 20 -4.18 -18.55 -4.92
C ALA A 20 -3.03 -18.69 -5.93
N LYS A 21 -3.16 -19.60 -6.90
CA LYS A 21 -2.19 -19.76 -7.99
C LYS A 21 -2.05 -18.51 -8.85
N ALA A 22 -3.18 -17.85 -9.18
CA ALA A 22 -3.17 -16.62 -9.97
C ALA A 22 -2.46 -15.46 -9.23
N ILE A 23 -2.66 -15.33 -7.91
CA ILE A 23 -1.97 -14.34 -7.09
C ILE A 23 -0.46 -14.60 -7.08
N VAL A 24 -0.03 -15.85 -6.86
CA VAL A 24 1.39 -16.21 -6.84
C VAL A 24 2.04 -16.03 -8.22
N ALA A 25 1.31 -16.37 -9.30
CA ALA A 25 1.77 -16.16 -10.67
C ALA A 25 1.90 -14.67 -11.05
N ALA A 26 1.14 -13.80 -10.39
CA ALA A 26 1.24 -12.35 -10.60
C ALA A 26 2.52 -11.73 -10.00
N LEU A 27 3.21 -12.43 -9.11
CA LEU A 27 4.54 -12.03 -8.64
C LEU A 27 5.57 -12.36 -9.73
N GLU A 28 6.01 -11.33 -10.44
CA GLU A 28 6.99 -11.50 -11.53
C GLU A 28 8.36 -11.94 -10.98
N PRO A 29 9.11 -12.73 -11.74
CA PRO A 29 10.49 -13.09 -11.39
C PRO A 29 11.38 -11.87 -11.22
N ALA A 30 12.37 -11.96 -10.35
CA ALA A 30 13.41 -10.94 -10.27
C ALA A 30 14.34 -11.00 -11.48
N GLU A 31 14.76 -9.84 -11.97
CA GLU A 31 15.82 -9.78 -12.96
C GLU A 31 17.14 -10.23 -12.30
N GLY A 32 17.70 -11.32 -12.79
CA GLY A 32 19.06 -11.77 -12.42
C GLY A 32 19.20 -12.79 -11.30
N GLY A 33 18.13 -13.45 -10.85
CA GLY A 33 18.27 -14.53 -9.88
C GLY A 33 17.12 -14.68 -8.87
N SER A 34 17.40 -15.24 -7.69
CA SER A 34 16.43 -15.40 -6.62
C SER A 34 16.11 -14.06 -5.96
N ALA A 35 14.81 -13.80 -5.73
CA ALA A 35 14.33 -12.63 -5.02
C ALA A 35 13.93 -12.97 -3.59
N ASP A 36 14.30 -12.11 -2.65
CA ASP A 36 13.69 -12.13 -1.32
C ASP A 36 12.20 -11.77 -1.42
N VAL A 37 11.34 -12.54 -0.75
CA VAL A 37 9.89 -12.34 -0.72
C VAL A 37 9.37 -12.41 0.70
N LEU A 38 8.57 -11.43 1.09
CA LEU A 38 7.83 -11.44 2.34
C LEU A 38 6.34 -11.67 2.08
N GLU A 39 5.81 -12.79 2.57
CA GLU A 39 4.37 -13.01 2.64
C GLU A 39 3.81 -12.43 3.93
N ILE A 40 2.83 -11.53 3.82
CA ILE A 40 2.16 -10.92 4.97
C ILE A 40 0.84 -11.64 5.22
N GLY A 41 0.70 -12.21 6.42
CA GLY A 41 -0.52 -12.89 6.85
C GLY A 41 -0.80 -14.17 6.07
N PRO A 42 0.11 -15.15 6.07
CA PRO A 42 -0.07 -16.41 5.37
C PRO A 42 -1.29 -17.21 5.83
N GLY A 43 -1.76 -17.00 7.06
CA GLY A 43 -2.88 -17.70 7.65
C GLY A 43 -2.66 -19.21 7.66
N MET A 44 -3.45 -19.97 6.94
CA MET A 44 -3.27 -21.44 6.77
C MET A 44 -2.37 -21.81 5.59
N GLY A 45 -1.62 -20.88 5.02
CA GLY A 45 -0.62 -21.14 3.99
C GLY A 45 -1.17 -21.37 2.57
N VAL A 46 -2.32 -20.78 2.26
CA VAL A 46 -2.95 -20.97 0.94
C VAL A 46 -2.13 -20.41 -0.22
N LEU A 47 -1.40 -19.30 -0.01
CA LEU A 47 -0.43 -18.79 -0.98
C LEU A 47 0.93 -19.45 -0.75
N SER A 48 1.33 -19.63 0.51
CA SER A 48 2.62 -20.17 0.93
C SER A 48 2.93 -21.51 0.26
N GLN A 49 1.94 -22.41 0.13
CA GLN A 49 2.13 -23.73 -0.52
C GLN A 49 2.61 -23.63 -1.97
N TYR A 50 2.24 -22.57 -2.69
CA TYR A 50 2.68 -22.33 -4.07
C TYR A 50 3.95 -21.48 -4.12
N LEU A 51 4.12 -20.55 -3.18
CA LEU A 51 5.34 -19.76 -3.05
C LEU A 51 6.54 -20.65 -2.70
N LEU A 52 6.37 -21.62 -1.82
CA LEU A 52 7.43 -22.57 -1.44
C LEU A 52 7.87 -23.51 -2.57
N GLN A 53 7.07 -23.63 -3.64
CA GLN A 53 7.43 -24.40 -4.84
C GLN A 53 8.24 -23.59 -5.86
N ARG A 54 8.38 -22.30 -5.67
CA ARG A 54 9.16 -21.42 -6.56
C ARG A 54 10.63 -21.45 -6.17
N GLU A 55 11.48 -21.81 -7.13
CA GLU A 55 12.94 -21.88 -6.95
C GLU A 55 13.61 -20.49 -7.14
N ASP A 56 12.87 -19.52 -7.72
CA ASP A 56 13.34 -18.19 -8.00
C ASP A 56 13.11 -17.18 -6.85
N ILE A 57 12.66 -17.66 -5.67
CA ILE A 57 12.44 -16.80 -4.51
C ILE A 57 13.02 -17.40 -3.22
N ASP A 58 13.44 -16.53 -2.29
CA ASP A 58 13.63 -16.88 -0.88
C ASP A 58 12.49 -16.29 -0.06
N LEU A 59 11.61 -17.16 0.43
CA LEU A 59 10.38 -16.80 1.12
C LEU A 59 10.60 -16.62 2.61
N LYS A 60 10.09 -15.50 3.17
CA LYS A 60 9.79 -15.35 4.60
C LYS A 60 8.31 -15.05 4.78
N MET A 61 7.73 -15.53 5.85
CA MET A 61 6.31 -15.40 6.16
C MET A 61 6.13 -14.74 7.52
N ILE A 62 5.35 -13.66 7.59
CA ILE A 62 5.05 -13.01 8.87
C ILE A 62 3.58 -13.15 9.24
N GLU A 63 3.31 -13.69 10.42
CA GLU A 63 1.97 -13.94 10.92
C GLU A 63 1.82 -13.46 12.37
N ILE A 64 0.73 -12.77 12.66
CA ILE A 64 0.42 -12.24 13.99
C ILE A 64 -0.42 -13.22 14.84
N ASP A 65 -1.08 -14.17 14.19
CA ASP A 65 -1.92 -15.14 14.85
C ASP A 65 -1.13 -16.40 15.22
N ALA A 66 -0.93 -16.61 16.53
CA ALA A 66 -0.17 -17.76 17.05
C ALA A 66 -0.72 -19.12 16.59
N GLU A 67 -2.07 -19.26 16.49
CA GLU A 67 -2.68 -20.52 16.01
C GLU A 67 -2.34 -20.78 14.53
N SER A 68 -2.30 -19.72 13.72
CA SER A 68 -1.85 -19.80 12.32
C SER A 68 -0.36 -20.13 12.22
N VAL A 69 0.48 -19.58 13.08
CA VAL A 69 1.91 -19.91 13.14
C VAL A 69 2.13 -21.38 13.47
N GLU A 70 1.46 -21.89 14.52
CA GLU A 70 1.54 -23.33 14.88
C GLU A 70 1.05 -24.24 13.75
N TYR A 71 -0.03 -23.82 13.08
CA TYR A 71 -0.55 -24.52 11.92
C TYR A 71 0.47 -24.60 10.79
N LEU A 72 1.08 -23.47 10.42
CA LEU A 72 2.09 -23.39 9.36
C LEU A 72 3.31 -24.25 9.66
N GLN A 73 3.86 -24.15 10.87
CA GLN A 73 5.04 -24.94 11.28
C GLN A 73 4.76 -26.44 11.25
N LYS A 74 3.54 -26.84 11.58
CA LYS A 74 3.13 -28.25 11.53
C LYS A 74 2.91 -28.78 10.11
N HIS A 75 2.32 -27.97 9.23
CA HIS A 75 1.94 -28.40 7.87
C HIS A 75 3.02 -28.15 6.83
N PHE A 76 3.96 -27.26 7.12
CA PHE A 76 5.13 -26.96 6.30
C PHE A 76 6.42 -27.08 7.15
N PRO A 77 6.74 -28.29 7.66
CA PRO A 77 7.85 -28.47 8.60
C PRO A 77 9.20 -28.07 7.99
N ASP A 78 9.40 -28.28 6.70
CA ASP A 78 10.62 -27.92 5.96
C ASP A 78 10.77 -26.39 5.78
N ALA A 79 9.71 -25.62 6.04
CA ALA A 79 9.69 -24.18 5.98
C ALA A 79 9.37 -23.51 7.34
N ALA A 80 9.39 -24.27 8.43
CA ALA A 80 9.04 -23.79 9.77
C ALA A 80 9.89 -22.60 10.22
N GLU A 81 11.17 -22.58 9.88
CA GLU A 81 12.11 -21.50 10.17
C GLU A 81 11.83 -20.20 9.39
N LYS A 82 11.10 -20.29 8.27
CA LYS A 82 10.70 -19.15 7.44
C LYS A 82 9.46 -18.42 8.01
N VAL A 83 8.81 -19.00 9.03
CA VAL A 83 7.60 -18.44 9.67
C VAL A 83 8.02 -17.57 10.86
N ILE A 84 7.74 -16.29 10.75
CA ILE A 84 8.03 -15.27 11.77
C ILE A 84 6.73 -14.94 12.50
N TYR A 85 6.69 -15.19 13.81
CA TYR A 85 5.59 -14.72 14.66
C TYR A 85 5.78 -13.24 14.96
N GLY A 86 4.85 -12.38 14.51
CA GLY A 86 4.97 -10.95 14.73
C GLY A 86 3.93 -10.10 14.00
N ASP A 87 3.97 -8.81 14.33
CA ASP A 87 3.14 -7.78 13.72
C ASP A 87 3.95 -7.08 12.60
N PHE A 88 3.53 -7.23 11.34
CA PHE A 88 4.19 -6.58 10.22
C PHE A 88 4.35 -5.06 10.40
N LEU A 89 3.37 -4.42 11.03
CA LEU A 89 3.40 -2.96 11.23
C LEU A 89 4.50 -2.52 12.22
N LYS A 90 5.02 -3.45 13.05
CA LYS A 90 6.06 -3.21 14.05
C LYS A 90 7.38 -3.93 13.76
N LEU A 91 7.36 -4.78 12.72
CA LEU A 91 8.51 -5.60 12.36
C LEU A 91 9.71 -4.74 12.02
N ASP A 92 10.87 -5.12 12.53
CA ASP A 92 12.14 -4.57 12.08
C ASP A 92 12.57 -5.27 10.79
N ILE A 93 12.21 -4.66 9.67
CA ILE A 93 12.49 -5.19 8.34
C ILE A 93 13.98 -5.15 8.01
N ASP A 94 14.72 -4.21 8.58
CA ASP A 94 16.15 -4.04 8.31
C ASP A 94 16.97 -5.22 8.84
N HIS A 95 16.49 -5.91 9.89
CA HIS A 95 17.09 -7.14 10.40
C HIS A 95 16.69 -8.40 9.59
N LEU A 96 15.61 -8.34 8.82
CA LEU A 96 15.14 -9.49 8.04
C LEU A 96 15.77 -9.59 6.65
N PHE A 97 16.00 -8.45 6.03
CA PHE A 97 16.49 -8.38 4.66
C PHE A 97 17.64 -7.38 4.59
N SER A 98 18.74 -7.78 3.96
CA SER A 98 19.89 -6.89 3.73
C SER A 98 19.71 -6.05 2.43
N GLY A 99 18.87 -6.50 1.51
CA GLY A 99 18.64 -5.91 0.21
C GLY A 99 17.17 -5.55 -0.06
N SER A 100 16.82 -5.55 -1.34
CA SER A 100 15.45 -5.41 -1.79
C SER A 100 14.68 -6.71 -1.60
N PHE A 101 13.36 -6.59 -1.37
CA PHE A 101 12.47 -7.74 -1.22
C PHE A 101 11.10 -7.40 -1.80
N ASN A 102 10.41 -8.39 -2.32
CA ASN A 102 9.04 -8.26 -2.80
C ASN A 102 8.05 -8.57 -1.66
N VAL A 103 6.85 -8.04 -1.77
CA VAL A 103 5.77 -8.27 -0.81
C VAL A 103 4.61 -8.97 -1.49
N ILE A 104 4.06 -9.99 -0.84
CA ILE A 104 2.85 -10.68 -1.31
C ILE A 104 1.92 -10.98 -0.14
N GLY A 105 0.60 -11.05 -0.39
CA GLY A 105 -0.32 -11.51 0.65
C GLY A 105 -1.79 -11.26 0.36
N ASN A 106 -2.62 -11.96 1.14
CA ASN A 106 -4.03 -11.63 1.32
C ASN A 106 -4.15 -10.70 2.52
N PHE A 107 -4.09 -9.39 2.29
CA PHE A 107 -4.00 -8.42 3.39
C PHE A 107 -5.28 -8.34 4.22
N PRO A 108 -5.17 -8.33 5.56
CA PRO A 108 -6.31 -8.09 6.43
C PRO A 108 -6.98 -6.75 6.12
N TYR A 109 -8.30 -6.75 5.93
CA TYR A 109 -9.03 -5.58 5.43
C TYR A 109 -8.96 -4.38 6.36
N ASN A 110 -8.95 -4.61 7.67
CA ASN A 110 -8.94 -3.57 8.69
C ASN A 110 -7.62 -2.79 8.78
N ILE A 111 -6.50 -3.35 8.28
CA ILE A 111 -5.18 -2.73 8.35
C ILE A 111 -4.52 -2.55 6.97
N SER A 112 -5.20 -2.86 5.87
CA SER A 112 -4.61 -2.80 4.53
C SER A 112 -4.00 -1.42 4.21
N SER A 113 -4.67 -0.33 4.61
CA SER A 113 -4.12 1.02 4.44
C SER A 113 -2.82 1.25 5.23
N GLN A 114 -2.71 0.69 6.44
CA GLN A 114 -1.50 0.79 7.26
C GLN A 114 -0.35 0.00 6.64
N ILE A 115 -0.65 -1.19 6.07
CA ILE A 115 0.32 -1.98 5.32
C ILE A 115 0.87 -1.18 4.14
N PHE A 116 0.04 -0.49 3.36
CA PHE A 116 0.50 0.36 2.26
C PHE A 116 1.35 1.54 2.73
N PHE A 117 1.03 2.17 3.87
CA PHE A 117 1.91 3.20 4.43
C PHE A 117 3.27 2.62 4.83
N ARG A 118 3.29 1.40 5.38
CA ARG A 118 4.55 0.72 5.71
C ARG A 118 5.35 0.35 4.47
N ILE A 119 4.69 -0.10 3.39
CA ILE A 119 5.33 -0.33 2.09
C ILE A 119 5.97 0.96 1.55
N LEU A 120 5.27 2.09 1.66
CA LEU A 120 5.82 3.39 1.26
C LEU A 120 7.05 3.82 2.08
N ASP A 121 7.10 3.48 3.37
CA ASP A 121 8.27 3.77 4.21
C ASP A 121 9.51 2.96 3.76
N TYR A 122 9.30 1.80 3.09
CA TYR A 122 10.34 0.95 2.51
C TYR A 122 10.35 0.92 0.97
N LYS A 123 9.76 1.92 0.32
CA LYS A 123 9.59 1.99 -1.14
C LYS A 123 10.87 1.75 -1.96
N ASP A 124 12.02 2.15 -1.43
CA ASP A 124 13.30 2.02 -2.11
C ASP A 124 13.90 0.60 -2.03
N ARG A 125 13.27 -0.26 -1.22
CA ARG A 125 13.63 -1.67 -1.04
C ARG A 125 12.54 -2.63 -1.52
N ILE A 126 11.33 -2.15 -1.82
CA ILE A 126 10.21 -2.99 -2.26
C ILE A 126 9.92 -2.71 -3.73
N PRO A 127 10.55 -3.46 -4.66
CA PRO A 127 10.35 -3.26 -6.09
C PRO A 127 8.96 -3.68 -6.56
N GLN A 128 8.35 -4.68 -5.89
CA GLN A 128 7.05 -5.19 -6.28
C GLN A 128 6.21 -5.59 -5.06
N THR A 129 4.90 -5.33 -5.14
CA THR A 129 3.91 -5.85 -4.19
C THR A 129 2.75 -6.44 -4.97
N VAL A 130 2.37 -7.69 -4.64
CA VAL A 130 1.15 -8.33 -5.15
C VAL A 130 0.24 -8.61 -3.96
N CYS A 131 -0.95 -8.02 -3.96
CA CYS A 131 -1.82 -8.22 -2.81
C CYS A 131 -3.30 -8.32 -3.19
N MET A 132 -4.02 -9.08 -2.39
CA MET A 132 -5.48 -9.11 -2.40
C MET A 132 -6.02 -8.26 -1.25
N ILE A 133 -6.94 -7.36 -1.56
CA ILE A 133 -7.55 -6.40 -0.63
C ILE A 133 -9.03 -6.23 -0.97
N GLN A 134 -9.77 -5.46 -0.16
CA GLN A 134 -11.14 -5.09 -0.52
C GLN A 134 -11.16 -4.37 -1.87
N LYS A 135 -12.12 -4.75 -2.74
CA LYS A 135 -12.27 -4.20 -4.09
C LYS A 135 -12.32 -2.68 -4.11
N GLU A 136 -13.10 -2.07 -3.20
CA GLU A 136 -13.20 -0.61 -3.11
C GLU A 136 -11.84 0.05 -2.82
N VAL A 137 -11.00 -0.58 -2.00
CA VAL A 137 -9.65 -0.06 -1.70
C VAL A 137 -8.73 -0.22 -2.90
N ALA A 138 -8.82 -1.36 -3.61
CA ALA A 138 -8.06 -1.61 -4.84
C ALA A 138 -8.41 -0.60 -5.93
N GLU A 139 -9.71 -0.38 -6.18
CA GLU A 139 -10.21 0.61 -7.14
C GLU A 139 -9.72 2.01 -6.77
N ARG A 140 -9.78 2.37 -5.49
CA ARG A 140 -9.28 3.67 -5.00
C ARG A 140 -7.80 3.85 -5.27
N ILE A 141 -6.98 2.83 -5.01
CA ILE A 141 -5.53 2.90 -5.20
C ILE A 141 -5.18 3.03 -6.68
N ALA A 142 -5.88 2.31 -7.57
CA ALA A 142 -5.65 2.31 -9.01
C ALA A 142 -6.29 3.49 -9.75
N GLU A 143 -7.15 4.27 -9.09
CA GLU A 143 -7.95 5.31 -9.72
C GLU A 143 -7.12 6.51 -10.18
N LYS A 144 -7.58 7.16 -11.25
CA LYS A 144 -6.96 8.36 -11.82
C LYS A 144 -7.54 9.64 -11.22
N PRO A 145 -6.83 10.78 -11.30
CA PRO A 145 -7.36 12.08 -10.91
C PRO A 145 -8.71 12.39 -11.61
N GLY A 146 -9.60 13.04 -10.87
CA GLY A 146 -10.93 13.43 -11.37
C GLY A 146 -12.07 12.57 -10.88
N SER A 147 -11.79 11.39 -10.34
CA SER A 147 -12.78 10.47 -9.79
C SER A 147 -13.10 10.75 -8.32
N LYS A 148 -14.32 10.35 -7.91
CA LYS A 148 -14.75 10.40 -6.50
C LYS A 148 -13.99 9.41 -5.61
N THR A 149 -13.45 8.35 -6.16
CA THR A 149 -12.70 7.31 -5.42
C THR A 149 -11.23 7.65 -5.24
N TYR A 150 -10.65 8.47 -6.13
CA TYR A 150 -9.27 8.95 -6.01
C TYR A 150 -9.00 9.62 -4.66
N GLY A 151 -7.92 9.25 -3.98
CA GLY A 151 -7.68 9.66 -2.61
C GLY A 151 -6.21 9.65 -2.19
N ILE A 152 -5.97 9.74 -0.88
CA ILE A 152 -4.61 9.81 -0.31
C ILE A 152 -3.73 8.67 -0.80
N LEU A 153 -4.21 7.41 -0.69
CA LEU A 153 -3.42 6.25 -1.12
C LEU A 153 -3.17 6.24 -2.63
N SER A 154 -4.12 6.74 -3.45
CA SER A 154 -3.91 6.88 -4.89
C SER A 154 -2.69 7.76 -5.17
N VAL A 155 -2.66 8.97 -4.59
CA VAL A 155 -1.57 9.93 -4.80
C VAL A 155 -0.24 9.38 -4.26
N LEU A 156 -0.22 8.91 -3.01
CA LEU A 156 1.01 8.52 -2.35
C LEU A 156 1.65 7.26 -2.97
N LEU A 157 0.83 6.27 -3.35
CA LEU A 157 1.34 5.07 -3.99
C LEU A 157 1.75 5.32 -5.45
N GLN A 158 0.92 6.04 -6.22
CA GLN A 158 1.23 6.36 -7.62
C GLN A 158 2.41 7.32 -7.78
N ALA A 159 2.81 8.01 -6.72
CA ALA A 159 4.06 8.78 -6.72
C ALA A 159 5.30 7.88 -6.94
N TRP A 160 5.23 6.60 -6.53
CA TRP A 160 6.36 5.69 -6.49
C TRP A 160 6.15 4.37 -7.21
N TYR A 161 4.89 4.01 -7.51
CA TYR A 161 4.53 2.74 -8.10
C TYR A 161 3.57 2.92 -9.27
N ASP A 162 3.73 2.10 -10.28
CA ASP A 162 2.72 1.83 -11.27
C ASP A 162 1.75 0.80 -10.69
N ILE A 163 0.45 1.08 -10.78
CA ILE A 163 -0.59 0.27 -10.15
C ILE A 163 -1.38 -0.47 -11.23
N GLU A 164 -1.41 -1.79 -11.12
CA GLU A 164 -2.20 -2.66 -11.99
C GLU A 164 -3.33 -3.31 -11.21
N TYR A 165 -4.58 -3.08 -11.64
CA TYR A 165 -5.73 -3.84 -11.16
C TYR A 165 -5.84 -5.13 -11.96
N LEU A 166 -5.52 -6.27 -11.34
CA LEU A 166 -5.39 -7.54 -12.06
C LEU A 166 -6.74 -8.21 -12.26
N PHE A 167 -7.46 -8.50 -11.17
CA PHE A 167 -8.79 -9.13 -11.24
C PHE A 167 -9.57 -8.98 -9.95
N THR A 168 -10.89 -9.14 -10.07
CA THR A 168 -11.84 -9.14 -8.95
C THR A 168 -12.04 -10.56 -8.42
N VAL A 169 -12.21 -10.69 -7.09
CA VAL A 169 -12.44 -11.94 -6.39
C VAL A 169 -13.77 -11.89 -5.64
N GLY A 170 -14.65 -12.84 -5.93
CA GLY A 170 -15.94 -12.97 -5.26
C GLY A 170 -15.82 -13.43 -3.81
N SER A 171 -16.78 -13.07 -2.97
CA SER A 171 -16.79 -13.44 -1.55
C SER A 171 -16.87 -14.97 -1.31
N GLY A 172 -17.41 -15.74 -2.26
CA GLY A 172 -17.48 -17.19 -2.18
C GLY A 172 -16.11 -17.92 -2.22
N ALA A 173 -15.04 -17.21 -2.56
CA ALA A 173 -13.68 -17.73 -2.54
C ALA A 173 -13.08 -17.85 -1.13
N PHE A 174 -13.82 -17.43 -0.09
CA PHE A 174 -13.30 -17.30 1.28
C PHE A 174 -14.14 -18.07 2.30
N ALA A 175 -13.50 -18.49 3.38
CA ALA A 175 -14.15 -19.04 4.57
C ALA A 175 -13.62 -18.32 5.84
N PRO A 176 -14.47 -17.61 6.62
CA PRO A 176 -15.85 -17.24 6.27
C PRO A 176 -15.90 -16.21 5.12
N PRO A 177 -16.98 -16.16 4.33
CA PRO A 177 -17.10 -15.21 3.24
C PRO A 177 -17.20 -13.77 3.77
N PRO A 178 -16.43 -12.81 3.20
CA PRO A 178 -16.57 -11.39 3.51
C PRO A 178 -17.89 -10.84 2.95
N LYS A 179 -18.34 -9.70 3.51
CA LYS A 179 -19.54 -9.01 3.02
C LYS A 179 -19.30 -8.23 1.71
N VAL A 180 -18.05 -8.08 1.30
CA VAL A 180 -17.62 -7.30 0.14
C VAL A 180 -16.77 -8.15 -0.78
N GLN A 181 -16.69 -7.76 -2.04
CA GLN A 181 -15.74 -8.36 -2.99
C GLN A 181 -14.31 -7.93 -2.66
N SER A 182 -13.36 -8.75 -3.08
CA SER A 182 -11.94 -8.46 -3.06
C SER A 182 -11.43 -8.17 -4.46
N ALA A 183 -10.23 -7.65 -4.54
CA ALA A 183 -9.49 -7.56 -5.79
C ALA A 183 -8.01 -7.77 -5.56
N VAL A 184 -7.34 -8.26 -6.58
CA VAL A 184 -5.89 -8.41 -6.61
C VAL A 184 -5.32 -7.26 -7.41
N ILE A 185 -4.34 -6.59 -6.82
CA ILE A 185 -3.56 -5.52 -7.46
C ILE A 185 -2.08 -5.86 -7.41
N ARG A 186 -1.35 -5.31 -8.37
CA ARG A 186 0.11 -5.33 -8.39
C ARG A 186 0.63 -3.89 -8.39
N LEU A 187 1.59 -3.63 -7.53
CA LEU A 187 2.36 -2.41 -7.48
C LEU A 187 3.77 -2.73 -8.00
N LYS A 188 4.27 -1.98 -8.97
CA LYS A 188 5.66 -2.07 -9.45
C LYS A 188 6.33 -0.73 -9.27
N ARG A 189 7.56 -0.72 -8.70
CA ARG A 189 8.33 0.53 -8.59
C ARG A 189 8.44 1.16 -9.97
N ASN A 190 8.02 2.41 -10.07
CA ASN A 190 8.23 3.20 -11.28
C ASN A 190 9.67 3.79 -11.32
N GLY A 191 10.04 4.41 -12.41
CA GLY A 191 11.39 4.97 -12.57
C GLY A 191 11.70 6.22 -11.74
N ARG A 192 10.78 6.67 -10.88
CA ARG A 192 10.98 7.88 -10.06
C ARG A 192 11.92 7.59 -8.90
N THR A 193 13.07 8.26 -8.86
CA THR A 193 14.07 8.17 -7.79
C THR A 193 13.92 9.28 -6.75
N SER A 194 13.27 10.39 -7.10
CA SER A 194 13.01 11.53 -6.20
C SER A 194 11.76 12.28 -6.65
N LEU A 195 11.05 12.91 -5.72
CA LEU A 195 9.97 13.85 -6.04
C LEU A 195 10.51 15.24 -6.44
N GLY A 196 11.79 15.51 -6.18
CA GLY A 196 12.37 16.85 -6.35
C GLY A 196 11.81 17.90 -5.38
N CYS A 197 11.16 17.44 -4.31
CA CYS A 197 10.67 18.23 -3.18
C CYS A 197 10.80 17.42 -1.89
N ASP A 198 10.56 18.04 -0.74
CA ASP A 198 10.53 17.34 0.55
C ASP A 198 9.37 16.34 0.62
N GLU A 199 9.68 15.06 0.84
CA GLU A 199 8.69 13.98 0.86
C GLU A 199 7.73 14.07 2.05
N ALA A 200 8.20 14.57 3.20
CA ALA A 200 7.35 14.74 4.37
C ALA A 200 6.35 15.87 4.15
N ALA A 201 6.79 16.98 3.54
CA ALA A 201 5.91 18.09 3.15
C ALA A 201 4.89 17.61 2.11
N PHE A 202 5.31 16.86 1.08
CA PHE A 202 4.41 16.27 0.08
C PHE A 202 3.34 15.40 0.74
N LYS A 203 3.74 14.45 1.59
CA LYS A 203 2.83 13.56 2.34
C LYS A 203 1.84 14.37 3.21
N ASN A 204 2.31 15.44 3.86
CA ASN A 204 1.49 16.31 4.68
C ASN A 204 0.48 17.11 3.84
N ILE A 205 0.90 17.71 2.73
CA ILE A 205 0.02 18.46 1.82
C ILE A 205 -1.08 17.56 1.28
N VAL A 206 -0.75 16.35 0.80
CA VAL A 206 -1.72 15.37 0.32
C VAL A 206 -2.72 15.02 1.42
N LYS A 207 -2.27 14.66 2.62
CA LYS A 207 -3.15 14.31 3.74
C LYS A 207 -4.05 15.47 4.17
N THR A 208 -3.50 16.68 4.28
CA THR A 208 -4.25 17.90 4.67
C THR A 208 -5.33 18.20 3.65
N SER A 209 -4.99 18.13 2.37
CA SER A 209 -5.93 18.40 1.27
C SER A 209 -7.10 17.43 1.26
N PHE A 210 -6.83 16.14 1.31
CA PHE A 210 -7.89 15.12 1.32
C PHE A 210 -8.66 15.04 2.64
N GLY A 211 -8.08 15.48 3.76
CA GLY A 211 -8.79 15.64 5.03
C GLY A 211 -9.94 16.65 4.95
N GLN A 212 -9.88 17.56 3.99
CA GLN A 212 -10.93 18.54 3.69
C GLN A 212 -11.40 18.44 2.23
N ARG A 213 -11.59 17.23 1.73
CA ARG A 213 -11.82 16.89 0.32
C ARG A 213 -12.84 17.77 -0.41
N ARG A 214 -13.91 18.22 0.27
CA ARG A 214 -14.95 19.05 -0.34
C ARG A 214 -14.56 20.52 -0.53
N LYS A 215 -13.44 20.95 0.06
CA LYS A 215 -12.91 22.31 -0.07
C LYS A 215 -11.90 22.41 -1.21
N THR A 216 -11.71 23.64 -1.70
CA THR A 216 -10.60 23.97 -2.62
C THR A 216 -9.27 23.90 -1.88
N MET A 217 -8.17 23.77 -2.63
CA MET A 217 -6.81 23.76 -2.09
C MET A 217 -6.51 25.04 -1.29
N ARG A 218 -7.01 26.20 -1.75
CA ARG A 218 -6.93 27.47 -1.01
C ARG A 218 -7.44 27.33 0.42
N ASN A 219 -8.60 26.72 0.58
CA ASN A 219 -9.24 26.62 1.89
C ASN A 219 -8.61 25.51 2.77
N SER A 220 -8.27 24.36 2.17
CA SER A 220 -7.68 23.24 2.91
C SER A 220 -6.24 23.51 3.34
N LEU A 221 -5.47 24.24 2.53
CA LEU A 221 -4.06 24.57 2.78
C LEU A 221 -3.84 25.99 3.31
N LYS A 222 -4.91 26.71 3.68
CA LYS A 222 -4.79 28.06 4.24
C LYS A 222 -3.73 28.19 5.33
N PRO A 223 -3.60 27.27 6.31
CA PRO A 223 -2.55 27.37 7.32
C PRO A 223 -1.14 27.32 6.73
N LEU A 224 -0.90 26.51 5.69
CA LEU A 224 0.40 26.40 5.02
C LEU A 224 0.71 27.64 4.19
N ILE A 225 -0.29 28.20 3.51
CA ILE A 225 -0.15 29.47 2.76
C ILE A 225 0.24 30.60 3.72
N LEU A 226 -0.42 30.71 4.88
CA LEU A 226 -0.12 31.74 5.89
C LEU A 226 1.26 31.53 6.52
N ALA A 227 1.66 30.27 6.77
CA ALA A 227 2.99 29.97 7.28
C ALA A 227 4.08 30.39 6.29
N LYS A 228 3.88 30.14 4.97
CA LYS A 228 4.79 30.63 3.93
C LYS A 228 4.83 32.16 3.90
N ALA A 229 3.68 32.80 3.89
CA ALA A 229 3.60 34.27 3.88
C ALA A 229 4.36 34.92 5.06
N SER A 230 4.22 34.32 6.26
CA SER A 230 4.96 34.79 7.46
C SER A 230 6.46 34.60 7.31
N ARG A 231 6.91 33.46 6.79
CA ARG A 231 8.34 33.15 6.60
C ARG A 231 8.98 34.08 5.56
N GLU A 232 8.24 34.40 4.51
CA GLU A 232 8.70 35.26 3.42
C GLU A 232 8.48 36.79 3.69
N GLY A 233 7.85 37.14 4.82
CA GLY A 233 7.56 38.51 5.17
C GLY A 233 6.52 39.17 4.25
N TRP A 234 5.56 38.39 3.70
CA TRP A 234 4.53 38.93 2.81
C TRP A 234 3.45 39.70 3.57
N ASP A 235 3.00 40.79 2.96
CA ASP A 235 1.80 41.48 3.41
C ASP A 235 0.50 40.77 3.01
N ALA A 236 -0.63 41.33 3.39
CA ALA A 236 -1.94 40.74 3.09
C ALA A 236 -2.26 40.72 1.58
N VAL A 237 -1.78 41.74 0.84
CA VAL A 237 -2.01 41.83 -0.61
C VAL A 237 -1.27 40.72 -1.32
N LYS A 238 0.04 40.59 -1.11
CA LYS A 238 0.88 39.56 -1.71
C LYS A 238 0.42 38.16 -1.31
N THR A 239 0.00 37.94 -0.07
CA THR A 239 -0.57 36.68 0.39
C THR A 239 -1.86 36.32 -0.37
N SER A 240 -2.74 37.31 -0.60
CA SER A 240 -3.98 37.13 -1.36
C SER A 240 -3.71 36.81 -2.83
N GLU A 241 -2.77 37.53 -3.45
CA GLU A 241 -2.35 37.29 -4.84
C GLU A 241 -1.79 35.87 -5.02
N PHE A 242 -0.90 35.45 -4.12
CA PHE A 242 -0.39 34.09 -4.12
C PHE A 242 -1.51 33.03 -4.02
N ALA A 243 -2.43 33.21 -3.07
CA ALA A 243 -3.56 32.33 -2.86
C ALA A 243 -4.60 32.37 -4.01
N ALA A 244 -4.55 33.36 -4.89
CA ALA A 244 -5.38 33.47 -6.10
C ALA A 244 -4.85 32.63 -7.28
N SER A 245 -3.66 32.02 -7.17
CA SER A 245 -3.12 31.14 -8.20
C SER A 245 -4.11 30.01 -8.54
N PRO A 246 -4.28 29.64 -9.84
CA PRO A 246 -5.28 28.68 -10.29
C PRO A 246 -5.23 27.32 -9.62
N VAL A 247 -4.04 26.85 -9.21
CA VAL A 247 -3.87 25.58 -8.51
C VAL A 247 -4.64 25.54 -7.19
N PHE A 248 -4.80 26.68 -6.51
CA PHE A 248 -5.53 26.77 -5.24
C PHE A 248 -7.06 26.76 -5.40
N GLU A 249 -7.59 26.91 -6.59
CA GLU A 249 -9.03 26.78 -6.88
C GLU A 249 -9.44 25.34 -7.09
N LEU A 250 -8.50 24.45 -7.36
CA LEU A 250 -8.78 23.03 -7.56
C LEU A 250 -9.20 22.37 -6.23
N ARG A 251 -9.91 21.23 -6.36
CA ARG A 251 -10.12 20.29 -5.27
C ARG A 251 -9.09 19.17 -5.35
N PRO A 252 -8.73 18.52 -4.23
CA PRO A 252 -7.66 17.53 -4.19
C PRO A 252 -7.88 16.36 -5.16
N GLU A 253 -9.13 15.93 -5.40
CA GLU A 253 -9.40 14.85 -6.33
C GLU A 253 -9.13 15.19 -7.80
N ARG A 254 -8.94 16.46 -8.14
CA ARG A 254 -8.60 16.91 -9.49
C ARG A 254 -7.10 16.96 -9.76
N MET A 255 -6.30 16.85 -8.72
CA MET A 255 -4.85 17.01 -8.80
C MET A 255 -4.16 15.68 -9.06
N SER A 256 -3.28 15.65 -10.05
CA SER A 256 -2.36 14.54 -10.29
C SER A 256 -1.23 14.51 -9.25
N VAL A 257 -0.46 13.43 -9.25
CA VAL A 257 0.77 13.33 -8.44
C VAL A 257 1.72 14.50 -8.74
N ASN A 258 1.91 14.83 -10.01
CA ASN A 258 2.79 15.93 -10.41
C ASN A 258 2.27 17.29 -9.94
N ASP A 259 0.95 17.52 -9.98
CA ASP A 259 0.37 18.77 -9.45
C ASP A 259 0.62 18.90 -7.95
N PHE A 260 0.54 17.80 -7.18
CA PHE A 260 0.89 17.82 -5.75
C PHE A 260 2.38 18.05 -5.52
N ILE A 261 3.26 17.51 -6.36
CA ILE A 261 4.71 17.77 -6.31
C ILE A 261 4.99 19.26 -6.54
N GLU A 262 4.44 19.84 -7.61
CA GLU A 262 4.63 21.27 -7.92
C GLU A 262 4.03 22.17 -6.83
N LEU A 263 2.87 21.80 -6.30
CA LEU A 263 2.28 22.51 -5.17
C LEU A 263 3.15 22.43 -3.91
N THR A 264 3.81 21.31 -3.68
CA THR A 264 4.75 21.16 -2.56
C THR A 264 5.95 22.09 -2.72
N LYS A 265 6.54 22.15 -3.92
CA LYS A 265 7.63 23.11 -4.23
C LYS A 265 7.17 24.55 -4.06
N LEU A 266 5.96 24.84 -4.52
CA LEU A 266 5.38 26.19 -4.41
C LEU A 266 5.17 26.64 -2.96
N LEU A 267 4.86 25.71 -2.04
CA LEU A 267 4.63 25.99 -0.61
C LEU A 267 5.90 25.88 0.25
N ALA A 268 6.98 25.33 -0.28
CA ALA A 268 8.28 25.17 0.38
C ALA A 268 8.95 26.50 0.80
#